data_5f0319020bcbdda8b267f32467cd65a6
#
_entry.id   5f0319020bcbdda8b267f32467cd65a6
#
_cell.length_a   1.000
_cell.length_b   1.000
_cell.length_c   1.000
_cell.angle_alpha   90.00
_cell.angle_beta   90.00
_cell.angle_gamma   90.00
#
_symmetry.space_group_name_H-M   'P 1'
#
loop_
_entity.id
_entity.type
_entity.pdbx_description
1 polymer ?
#
loop_
_entity_poly.entity_id
_entity_poly.type
_entity_poly.pdbx_seq_one_letter_code
_entity_poly.pdbx_strand_id
1 'polypeptide(L)'
;MKYKTVPAMPGLSFSAVGFGCWGISGSDFWNGTTDAESIRTVQTAVDLGINLFDVAPVYGLGHAEEILGQALKGRRHEVIIASKCGLVWDKDKNISLNLKKASLMQEIDDSLRRLQTGYIDIYQMHWPDPDTPEEESMEALEAIKASDKIRHIGVTNFSLERTKRCMSAGTITSHQGLYNLLEHNPTHYHNIPLEYRTSDEVLPFCAENGLAFLPYSPLFQGLLTEGFKATDNFDENDARAANPKLNGNTFDTYFTIATKIRELSAEIGQPVNQLAINWLINQDAVTSVISGGQTVEHVTQNAAAASWDLSNDVIALIDQILAPHQVSGLV
;
A
#
# COMPACT_ATOMS: atom_id res chain seq x y z
N MET A 1 8.18 5.11 17.05
CA MET A 1 7.11 5.13 16.03
C MET A 1 6.20 6.33 16.27
N LYS A 2 5.82 7.07 15.22
CA LYS A 2 4.80 8.12 15.28
C LYS A 2 3.44 7.53 14.95
N TYR A 3 2.35 8.14 15.44
CA TYR A 3 0.99 7.68 15.19
C TYR A 3 0.10 8.84 14.72
N LYS A 4 -0.84 8.54 13.81
CA LYS A 4 -1.83 9.49 13.29
C LYS A 4 -3.25 8.95 13.50
N THR A 5 -4.21 9.87 13.67
CA THR A 5 -5.64 9.56 13.74
C THR A 5 -6.37 10.25 12.60
N VAL A 6 -7.52 9.70 12.19
CA VAL A 6 -8.35 10.28 11.13
C VAL A 6 -9.81 10.38 11.58
N PRO A 7 -10.52 11.45 11.20
CA PRO A 7 -11.91 11.67 11.62
C PRO A 7 -12.88 10.54 11.21
N ALA A 8 -12.70 9.95 10.02
CA ALA A 8 -13.55 8.88 9.51
C ALA A 8 -13.45 7.55 10.28
N MET A 9 -12.39 7.38 11.10
CA MET A 9 -12.18 6.17 11.92
C MET A 9 -11.84 6.56 13.37
N PRO A 10 -12.80 7.14 14.11
CA PRO A 10 -12.57 7.56 15.48
C PRO A 10 -12.19 6.37 16.36
N GLY A 11 -11.19 6.55 17.21
CA GLY A 11 -10.69 5.49 18.10
C GLY A 11 -9.57 4.63 17.51
N LEU A 12 -9.29 4.71 16.20
CA LEU A 12 -8.12 4.10 15.61
C LEU A 12 -6.94 5.08 15.58
N SER A 13 -5.76 4.56 15.93
CA SER A 13 -4.48 5.27 15.86
C SER A 13 -3.53 4.46 15.01
N PHE A 14 -3.11 5.02 13.87
CA PHE A 14 -2.31 4.33 12.87
C PHE A 14 -0.83 4.65 13.07
N SER A 15 0.04 3.63 13.10
CA SER A 15 1.47 3.86 12.96
C SER A 15 1.79 4.59 11.66
N ALA A 16 2.69 5.54 11.67
CA ALA A 16 3.04 6.33 10.48
C ALA A 16 3.62 5.46 9.34
N VAL A 17 4.21 4.32 9.70
CA VAL A 17 4.63 3.25 8.77
C VAL A 17 3.73 2.05 8.98
N GLY A 18 3.11 1.57 7.91
CA GLY A 18 2.37 0.31 7.86
C GLY A 18 3.20 -0.78 7.17
N PHE A 19 2.88 -2.04 7.43
CA PHE A 19 3.52 -3.18 6.79
C PHE A 19 2.69 -3.69 5.61
N GLY A 20 3.29 -3.65 4.40
CA GLY A 20 2.71 -4.21 3.18
C GLY A 20 3.06 -5.69 3.02
N CYS A 21 2.07 -6.55 3.02
CA CYS A 21 2.23 -8.01 3.01
C CYS A 21 2.51 -8.61 1.61
N TRP A 22 2.67 -7.81 0.55
CA TRP A 22 3.00 -8.36 -0.77
C TRP A 22 4.31 -9.16 -0.74
N GLY A 23 5.34 -8.70 -0.02
CA GLY A 23 6.64 -9.36 0.07
C GLY A 23 6.65 -10.71 0.80
N ILE A 24 5.54 -11.09 1.46
CA ILE A 24 5.38 -12.38 2.15
C ILE A 24 4.37 -13.31 1.43
N SER A 25 4.10 -13.07 0.15
CA SER A 25 3.13 -13.83 -0.66
C SER A 25 3.62 -15.20 -1.14
N GLY A 26 4.86 -15.59 -0.79
CA GLY A 26 5.43 -16.89 -1.15
C GLY A 26 6.17 -16.89 -2.49
N SER A 27 6.93 -17.96 -2.75
CA SER A 27 7.91 -18.06 -3.84
C SER A 27 7.31 -17.98 -5.26
N ASP A 28 6.03 -18.32 -5.44
CA ASP A 28 5.37 -18.24 -6.74
C ASP A 28 5.08 -16.79 -7.18
N PHE A 29 5.12 -15.82 -6.26
CA PHE A 29 4.77 -14.41 -6.50
C PHE A 29 5.88 -13.44 -6.14
N TRP A 30 6.70 -13.81 -5.16
CA TRP A 30 7.81 -12.98 -4.70
C TRP A 30 8.89 -13.85 -4.04
N ASN A 31 9.99 -14.07 -4.76
CA ASN A 31 11.10 -14.89 -4.29
C ASN A 31 11.89 -14.25 -3.15
N GLY A 32 12.57 -15.08 -2.34
CA GLY A 32 13.63 -14.63 -1.44
C GLY A 32 13.35 -14.73 0.05
N THR A 33 12.21 -15.31 0.49
CA THR A 33 11.93 -15.55 1.91
C THR A 33 11.22 -16.87 2.15
N THR A 34 11.33 -17.39 3.38
CA THR A 34 10.60 -18.57 3.86
C THR A 34 9.43 -18.13 4.74
N ASP A 35 8.43 -19.00 4.92
CA ASP A 35 7.29 -18.72 5.82
C ASP A 35 7.75 -18.41 7.25
N ALA A 36 8.75 -19.13 7.76
CA ALA A 36 9.29 -18.88 9.09
C ALA A 36 9.95 -17.49 9.21
N GLU A 37 10.61 -17.02 8.15
CA GLU A 37 11.18 -15.67 8.11
C GLU A 37 10.10 -14.61 7.97
N SER A 38 9.10 -14.84 7.11
CA SER A 38 7.93 -13.97 6.95
C SER A 38 7.18 -13.79 8.27
N ILE A 39 6.93 -14.87 9.02
CA ILE A 39 6.32 -14.82 10.35
C ILE A 39 7.17 -13.99 11.31
N ARG A 40 8.48 -14.23 11.39
CA ARG A 40 9.37 -13.41 12.24
C ARG A 40 9.37 -11.95 11.85
N THR A 41 9.35 -11.65 10.55
CA THR A 41 9.31 -10.27 10.04
C THR A 41 8.03 -9.55 10.47
N VAL A 42 6.87 -10.19 10.35
CA VAL A 42 5.58 -9.64 10.82
C VAL A 42 5.61 -9.42 12.34
N GLN A 43 6.09 -10.40 13.12
CA GLN A 43 6.19 -10.27 14.59
C GLN A 43 7.12 -9.13 14.99
N THR A 44 8.25 -8.99 14.31
CA THR A 44 9.18 -7.87 14.53
C THR A 44 8.52 -6.53 14.18
N ALA A 45 7.72 -6.47 13.11
CA ALA A 45 6.98 -5.25 12.76
C ALA A 45 6.07 -4.81 13.93
N VAL A 46 5.33 -5.73 14.54
CA VAL A 46 4.50 -5.43 15.73
C VAL A 46 5.36 -4.96 16.90
N ASP A 47 6.50 -5.63 17.17
CA ASP A 47 7.41 -5.26 18.27
C ASP A 47 8.05 -3.87 18.07
N LEU A 48 8.22 -3.42 16.83
CA LEU A 48 8.69 -2.07 16.46
C LEU A 48 7.58 -1.00 16.54
N GLY A 49 6.34 -1.40 16.87
CA GLY A 49 5.19 -0.52 17.00
C GLY A 49 4.47 -0.23 15.68
N ILE A 50 4.74 -1.01 14.61
CA ILE A 50 3.90 -1.00 13.41
C ILE A 50 2.59 -1.69 13.76
N ASN A 51 1.46 -1.00 13.56
CA ASN A 51 0.16 -1.56 13.87
C ASN A 51 -0.79 -1.65 12.65
N LEU A 52 -0.45 -1.06 11.49
CA LEU A 52 -1.20 -1.27 10.26
C LEU A 52 -0.53 -2.37 9.43
N PHE A 53 -1.30 -3.40 9.08
CA PHE A 53 -0.90 -4.50 8.18
C PHE A 53 -1.82 -4.53 6.96
N ASP A 54 -1.26 -4.23 5.79
CA ASP A 54 -1.99 -4.24 4.52
C ASP A 54 -1.75 -5.55 3.79
N VAL A 55 -2.81 -6.28 3.53
CA VAL A 55 -2.80 -7.58 2.87
C VAL A 55 -3.89 -7.66 1.80
N ALA A 56 -3.88 -8.68 0.95
CA ALA A 56 -4.98 -8.98 0.03
C ALA A 56 -5.06 -10.49 -0.23
N PRO A 57 -6.27 -11.02 -0.53
CA PRO A 57 -6.45 -12.41 -0.92
C PRO A 57 -5.61 -12.84 -2.11
N VAL A 58 -5.46 -11.94 -3.11
CA VAL A 58 -4.67 -12.21 -4.31
C VAL A 58 -3.16 -12.32 -4.05
N TYR A 59 -2.65 -11.88 -2.90
CA TYR A 59 -1.24 -11.98 -2.55
C TYR A 59 -0.86 -13.42 -2.23
N GLY A 60 -0.22 -14.08 -3.19
CA GLY A 60 0.06 -15.50 -3.11
C GLY A 60 -1.20 -16.38 -3.11
N LEU A 61 -2.31 -15.90 -3.70
CA LEU A 61 -3.61 -16.61 -3.76
C LEU A 61 -4.06 -17.11 -2.38
N GLY A 62 -3.97 -16.24 -1.39
CA GLY A 62 -4.36 -16.48 0.01
C GLY A 62 -3.18 -16.69 0.96
N HIS A 63 -1.99 -17.02 0.45
CA HIS A 63 -0.84 -17.37 1.27
C HIS A 63 -0.41 -16.24 2.23
N ALA A 64 -0.38 -14.98 1.75
CA ALA A 64 -0.01 -13.84 2.61
C ALA A 64 -0.99 -13.65 3.78
N GLU A 65 -2.29 -13.88 3.58
CA GLU A 65 -3.28 -13.84 4.67
C GLU A 65 -3.05 -14.97 5.68
N GLU A 66 -2.70 -16.18 5.23
CA GLU A 66 -2.40 -17.32 6.11
C GLU A 66 -1.15 -17.06 6.97
N ILE A 67 -0.08 -16.53 6.36
CA ILE A 67 1.14 -16.14 7.07
C ILE A 67 0.86 -15.04 8.10
N LEU A 68 0.12 -14.01 7.71
CA LEU A 68 -0.26 -12.91 8.60
C LEU A 68 -1.08 -13.44 9.78
N GLY A 69 -2.09 -14.30 9.54
CA GLY A 69 -2.91 -14.91 10.57
C GLY A 69 -2.09 -15.74 11.57
N GLN A 70 -1.15 -16.55 11.07
CA GLN A 70 -0.23 -17.33 11.92
C GLN A 70 0.67 -16.43 12.76
N ALA A 71 1.26 -15.40 12.17
CA ALA A 71 2.17 -14.48 12.85
C ALA A 71 1.49 -13.67 13.97
N LEU A 72 0.21 -13.31 13.77
CA LEU A 72 -0.58 -12.51 14.70
C LEU A 72 -1.34 -13.34 15.75
N LYS A 73 -1.12 -14.65 15.84
CA LYS A 73 -1.77 -15.50 16.82
C LYS A 73 -1.51 -15.00 18.24
N GLY A 74 -2.59 -14.69 18.97
CA GLY A 74 -2.55 -14.09 20.31
C GLY A 74 -2.31 -12.58 20.35
N ARG A 75 -2.00 -11.94 19.21
CA ARG A 75 -1.67 -10.51 19.09
C ARG A 75 -2.63 -9.73 18.19
N ARG A 76 -3.70 -10.34 17.69
CA ARG A 76 -4.67 -9.72 16.76
C ARG A 76 -5.19 -8.36 17.23
N HIS A 77 -5.38 -8.20 18.54
CA HIS A 77 -5.90 -6.98 19.16
C HIS A 77 -4.90 -5.81 19.20
N GLU A 78 -3.63 -6.05 18.91
CA GLU A 78 -2.57 -5.04 18.87
C GLU A 78 -2.51 -4.32 17.52
N VAL A 79 -3.20 -4.83 16.48
CA VAL A 79 -3.02 -4.41 15.09
C VAL A 79 -4.33 -4.06 14.39
N ILE A 80 -4.18 -3.26 13.33
CA ILE A 80 -5.20 -2.91 12.35
C ILE A 80 -4.89 -3.71 11.07
N ILE A 81 -5.79 -4.60 10.67
CA ILE A 81 -5.66 -5.34 9.40
C ILE A 81 -6.49 -4.61 8.34
N ALA A 82 -5.81 -4.19 7.27
CA ALA A 82 -6.44 -3.74 6.04
C ALA A 82 -6.32 -4.87 5.00
N SER A 83 -7.42 -5.55 4.68
CA SER A 83 -7.48 -6.52 3.59
C SER A 83 -8.36 -6.02 2.44
N LYS A 84 -8.44 -6.79 1.36
CA LYS A 84 -9.07 -6.33 0.12
C LYS A 84 -10.02 -7.39 -0.46
N CYS A 85 -10.84 -6.99 -1.44
CA CYS A 85 -11.76 -7.86 -2.17
C CYS A 85 -11.84 -7.47 -3.64
N GLY A 86 -12.49 -8.31 -4.44
CA GLY A 86 -12.80 -8.03 -5.84
C GLY A 86 -11.72 -8.47 -6.83
N LEU A 87 -10.63 -9.08 -6.38
CA LEU A 87 -9.70 -9.82 -7.23
C LEU A 87 -9.79 -11.30 -6.87
N VAL A 88 -10.48 -12.05 -7.74
CA VAL A 88 -10.70 -13.48 -7.57
C VAL A 88 -9.87 -14.27 -8.57
N TRP A 89 -9.66 -15.56 -8.32
CA TRP A 89 -8.91 -16.44 -9.22
C TRP A 89 -9.63 -17.77 -9.43
N ASP A 90 -9.39 -18.36 -10.59
CA ASP A 90 -9.89 -19.70 -10.93
C ASP A 90 -8.89 -20.82 -10.57
N LYS A 91 -9.25 -22.07 -10.87
CA LYS A 91 -8.39 -23.25 -10.64
C LYS A 91 -7.06 -23.21 -11.41
N ASP A 92 -7.00 -22.43 -12.49
CA ASP A 92 -5.83 -22.29 -13.35
C ASP A 92 -4.99 -21.04 -12.93
N LYS A 93 -5.34 -20.42 -11.78
CA LYS A 93 -4.73 -19.23 -11.20
C LYS A 93 -4.92 -17.95 -12.04
N ASN A 94 -5.88 -17.92 -12.96
CA ASN A 94 -6.20 -16.70 -13.70
C ASN A 94 -6.96 -15.73 -12.80
N ILE A 95 -6.42 -14.52 -12.64
CA ILE A 95 -7.00 -13.47 -11.80
C ILE A 95 -8.01 -12.66 -12.63
N SER A 96 -9.16 -12.36 -12.04
CA SER A 96 -10.20 -11.51 -12.64
C SER A 96 -10.83 -10.58 -11.61
N LEU A 97 -11.46 -9.51 -12.12
CA LEU A 97 -12.26 -8.58 -11.31
C LEU A 97 -13.64 -9.17 -11.04
N ASN A 98 -14.14 -9.06 -9.82
CA ASN A 98 -15.50 -9.44 -9.46
C ASN A 98 -15.93 -8.75 -8.15
N LEU A 99 -16.59 -7.60 -8.26
CA LEU A 99 -17.16 -6.89 -7.11
C LEU A 99 -18.64 -7.19 -6.86
N LYS A 100 -19.20 -8.22 -7.51
CA LYS A 100 -20.61 -8.62 -7.32
C LYS A 100 -20.85 -9.11 -5.89
N LYS A 101 -22.03 -8.82 -5.38
CA LYS A 101 -22.47 -9.17 -4.01
C LYS A 101 -22.15 -10.61 -3.61
N ALA A 102 -22.45 -11.58 -4.49
CA ALA A 102 -22.23 -13.00 -4.19
C ALA A 102 -20.73 -13.34 -4.00
N SER A 103 -19.83 -12.71 -4.79
CA SER A 103 -18.38 -12.85 -4.66
C SER A 103 -17.89 -12.25 -3.34
N LEU A 104 -18.28 -11.03 -3.04
CA LEU A 104 -17.86 -10.30 -1.83
C LEU A 104 -18.25 -11.03 -0.54
N MET A 105 -19.46 -11.61 -0.52
CA MET A 105 -19.93 -12.41 0.63
C MET A 105 -19.11 -13.70 0.83
N GLN A 106 -18.62 -14.32 -0.22
CA GLN A 106 -17.74 -15.49 -0.13
C GLN A 106 -16.31 -15.09 0.22
N GLU A 107 -15.77 -14.04 -0.42
CA GLU A 107 -14.40 -13.56 -0.22
C GLU A 107 -14.12 -13.18 1.24
N ILE A 108 -15.08 -12.51 1.91
CA ILE A 108 -14.89 -12.13 3.32
C ILE A 108 -14.75 -13.35 4.23
N ASP A 109 -15.55 -14.40 4.03
CA ASP A 109 -15.48 -15.62 4.85
C ASP A 109 -14.17 -16.38 4.62
N ASP A 110 -13.70 -16.42 3.39
CA ASP A 110 -12.42 -17.01 3.04
C ASP A 110 -11.25 -16.22 3.64
N SER A 111 -11.28 -14.88 3.60
CA SER A 111 -10.25 -14.03 4.21
C SER A 111 -10.21 -14.17 5.73
N LEU A 112 -11.35 -14.17 6.39
CA LEU A 112 -11.42 -14.38 7.85
C LEU A 112 -10.87 -15.73 8.25
N ARG A 113 -11.14 -16.79 7.48
CA ARG A 113 -10.62 -18.14 7.70
C ARG A 113 -9.08 -18.16 7.55
N ARG A 114 -8.51 -17.57 6.50
CA ARG A 114 -7.06 -17.50 6.28
C ARG A 114 -6.36 -16.66 7.34
N LEU A 115 -6.91 -15.50 7.67
CA LEU A 115 -6.40 -14.60 8.71
C LEU A 115 -6.60 -15.11 10.15
N GLN A 116 -7.36 -16.20 10.33
CA GLN A 116 -7.67 -16.80 11.64
C GLN A 116 -8.26 -15.78 12.64
N THR A 117 -9.15 -14.90 12.17
CA THR A 117 -9.77 -13.84 12.95
C THR A 117 -11.27 -13.75 12.68
N GLY A 118 -12.02 -13.20 13.64
CA GLY A 118 -13.45 -12.97 13.49
C GLY A 118 -13.80 -11.67 12.75
N TYR A 119 -12.83 -10.77 12.51
CA TYR A 119 -13.08 -9.47 11.88
C TYR A 119 -11.86 -8.90 11.18
N ILE A 120 -12.10 -8.06 10.18
CA ILE A 120 -11.09 -7.21 9.50
C ILE A 120 -11.40 -5.76 9.86
N ASP A 121 -10.37 -4.95 10.14
CA ASP A 121 -10.56 -3.56 10.54
C ASP A 121 -10.94 -2.68 9.34
N ILE A 122 -10.23 -2.81 8.21
CA ILE A 122 -10.51 -2.07 6.97
C ILE A 122 -10.60 -3.06 5.83
N TYR A 123 -11.75 -3.11 5.15
CA TYR A 123 -11.95 -3.99 4.00
C TYR A 123 -12.15 -3.13 2.75
N GLN A 124 -11.30 -3.31 1.74
CA GLN A 124 -11.17 -2.38 0.63
C GLN A 124 -11.50 -3.08 -0.70
N MET A 125 -12.28 -2.41 -1.56
CA MET A 125 -12.34 -2.79 -2.97
C MET A 125 -10.95 -2.55 -3.59
N HIS A 126 -10.31 -3.61 -4.14
CA HIS A 126 -8.91 -3.58 -4.56
C HIS A 126 -8.71 -2.79 -5.86
N TRP A 127 -9.60 -2.98 -6.82
CA TRP A 127 -9.68 -2.28 -8.09
C TRP A 127 -11.14 -2.07 -8.48
N PRO A 128 -11.46 -1.01 -9.22
CA PRO A 128 -12.81 -0.86 -9.76
C PRO A 128 -13.13 -1.98 -10.74
N ASP A 129 -14.33 -2.54 -10.63
CA ASP A 129 -14.86 -3.54 -11.57
C ASP A 129 -15.81 -2.82 -12.55
N PRO A 130 -15.49 -2.81 -13.88
CA PRO A 130 -16.33 -2.13 -14.86
C PRO A 130 -17.69 -2.82 -15.07
N ASP A 131 -17.81 -4.09 -14.69
CA ASP A 131 -18.99 -4.92 -14.89
C ASP A 131 -19.94 -4.92 -13.66
N THR A 132 -19.55 -4.24 -12.57
CA THR A 132 -20.36 -4.16 -11.34
C THR A 132 -20.57 -2.71 -10.91
N PRO A 133 -21.81 -2.25 -10.78
CA PRO A 133 -22.10 -0.92 -10.25
C PRO A 133 -21.59 -0.76 -8.82
N GLU A 134 -21.06 0.41 -8.50
CA GLU A 134 -20.53 0.70 -7.16
C GLU A 134 -21.61 0.54 -6.07
N GLU A 135 -22.87 0.81 -6.38
CA GLU A 135 -24.01 0.67 -5.48
C GLU A 135 -24.25 -0.77 -5.05
N GLU A 136 -24.10 -1.75 -5.98
CA GLU A 136 -24.22 -3.19 -5.67
C GLU A 136 -23.11 -3.62 -4.72
N SER A 137 -21.87 -3.21 -5.00
CA SER A 137 -20.71 -3.52 -4.18
C SER A 137 -20.85 -2.92 -2.79
N MET A 138 -21.30 -1.67 -2.70
CA MET A 138 -21.50 -0.98 -1.42
C MET A 138 -22.63 -1.61 -0.60
N GLU A 139 -23.77 -2.02 -1.23
CA GLU A 139 -24.83 -2.76 -0.53
C GLU A 139 -24.28 -4.04 0.12
N ALA A 140 -23.42 -4.78 -0.59
CA ALA A 140 -22.80 -5.98 -0.07
C ALA A 140 -21.86 -5.66 1.10
N LEU A 141 -20.97 -4.67 0.95
CA LEU A 141 -20.01 -4.28 1.98
C LEU A 141 -20.67 -3.74 3.25
N GLU A 142 -21.74 -2.94 3.12
CA GLU A 142 -22.51 -2.48 4.29
C GLU A 142 -23.25 -3.64 4.98
N ALA A 143 -23.73 -4.65 4.25
CA ALA A 143 -24.31 -5.86 4.83
C ALA A 143 -23.25 -6.69 5.58
N ILE A 144 -22.04 -6.82 5.01
CA ILE A 144 -20.90 -7.48 5.67
C ILE A 144 -20.51 -6.72 6.94
N LYS A 145 -20.48 -5.37 6.89
CA LYS A 145 -20.18 -4.53 8.04
C LYS A 145 -21.25 -4.66 9.13
N ALA A 146 -22.52 -4.71 8.76
CA ALA A 146 -23.62 -4.93 9.69
C ALA A 146 -23.59 -6.30 10.40
N SER A 147 -22.85 -7.27 9.84
CA SER A 147 -22.61 -8.59 10.46
C SER A 147 -21.37 -8.64 11.36
N ASP A 148 -20.73 -7.49 11.63
CA ASP A 148 -19.51 -7.36 12.42
C ASP A 148 -18.25 -8.05 11.85
N LYS A 149 -18.30 -8.54 10.61
CA LYS A 149 -17.14 -9.16 9.93
C LYS A 149 -16.08 -8.12 9.49
N ILE A 150 -16.49 -6.89 9.23
CA ILE A 150 -15.61 -5.76 8.94
C ILE A 150 -16.01 -4.54 9.75
N ARG A 151 -15.03 -3.65 10.05
CA ARG A 151 -15.28 -2.43 10.83
C ARG A 151 -15.44 -1.21 9.92
N HIS A 152 -14.60 -1.11 8.90
CA HIS A 152 -14.52 0.03 7.99
C HIS A 152 -14.44 -0.44 6.55
N ILE A 153 -14.99 0.37 5.62
CA ILE A 153 -14.95 0.12 4.18
C ILE A 153 -14.02 1.13 3.53
N GLY A 154 -13.18 0.67 2.61
CA GLY A 154 -12.28 1.51 1.84
C GLY A 154 -12.28 1.19 0.36
N VAL A 155 -11.56 2.02 -0.40
CA VAL A 155 -11.33 1.82 -1.83
C VAL A 155 -9.83 1.88 -2.14
N THR A 156 -9.41 1.15 -3.17
CA THR A 156 -8.04 1.16 -3.67
C THR A 156 -8.06 1.36 -5.18
N ASN A 157 -7.28 2.31 -5.70
CA ASN A 157 -7.18 2.60 -7.14
C ASN A 157 -8.48 3.13 -7.78
N PHE A 158 -9.37 3.70 -7.01
CA PHE A 158 -10.61 4.30 -7.49
C PHE A 158 -10.41 5.77 -7.88
N SER A 159 -11.06 6.21 -8.97
CA SER A 159 -11.20 7.63 -9.27
C SER A 159 -12.07 8.34 -8.25
N LEU A 160 -11.96 9.68 -8.15
CA LEU A 160 -12.85 10.44 -7.26
C LEU A 160 -14.31 10.31 -7.63
N GLU A 161 -14.62 10.20 -8.91
CA GLU A 161 -16.01 9.99 -9.36
C GLU A 161 -16.57 8.68 -8.81
N ARG A 162 -15.84 7.56 -8.97
CA ARG A 162 -16.24 6.26 -8.42
C ARG A 162 -16.28 6.27 -6.89
N THR A 163 -15.29 6.89 -6.23
CA THR A 163 -15.30 7.04 -4.77
C THR A 163 -16.52 7.79 -4.28
N LYS A 164 -16.92 8.88 -4.94
CA LYS A 164 -18.15 9.64 -4.60
C LYS A 164 -19.41 8.81 -4.83
N ARG A 165 -19.47 7.97 -5.88
CA ARG A 165 -20.60 7.04 -6.07
C ARG A 165 -20.66 6.03 -4.92
N CYS A 166 -19.53 5.45 -4.51
CA CYS A 166 -19.50 4.60 -3.33
C CYS A 166 -20.01 5.33 -2.08
N MET A 167 -19.58 6.57 -1.86
CA MET A 167 -20.00 7.38 -0.70
C MET A 167 -21.52 7.76 -0.76
N SER A 168 -22.13 7.81 -1.92
CA SER A 168 -23.57 8.02 -2.04
C SER A 168 -24.40 6.78 -1.67
N ALA A 169 -23.79 5.60 -1.71
CA ALA A 169 -24.44 4.32 -1.41
C ALA A 169 -24.04 3.72 -0.05
N GLY A 170 -23.02 4.27 0.62
CA GLY A 170 -22.55 3.80 1.92
C GLY A 170 -21.41 4.64 2.47
N THR A 171 -20.69 4.11 3.47
CA THR A 171 -19.65 4.85 4.20
C THR A 171 -18.26 4.40 3.76
N ILE A 172 -17.51 5.26 3.06
CA ILE A 172 -16.09 5.07 2.78
C ILE A 172 -15.26 5.80 3.83
N THR A 173 -14.23 5.14 4.38
CA THR A 173 -13.36 5.69 5.43
C THR A 173 -11.88 5.74 5.04
N SER A 174 -11.48 5.05 3.98
CA SER A 174 -10.09 5.08 3.49
C SER A 174 -10.02 5.04 1.97
N HIS A 175 -8.95 5.64 1.46
CA HIS A 175 -8.52 5.51 0.06
C HIS A 175 -7.06 5.06 0.04
N GLN A 176 -6.76 4.04 -0.74
CA GLN A 176 -5.40 3.56 -0.96
C GLN A 176 -5.01 3.83 -2.41
N GLY A 177 -3.83 4.46 -2.63
CA GLY A 177 -3.40 4.86 -3.96
C GLY A 177 -1.89 4.83 -4.14
N LEU A 178 -1.44 4.78 -5.40
CA LEU A 178 -0.04 4.89 -5.76
C LEU A 178 0.44 6.32 -5.46
N TYR A 179 1.39 6.44 -4.54
CA TYR A 179 2.01 7.72 -4.22
C TYR A 179 3.37 7.50 -3.57
N ASN A 180 4.39 8.09 -4.13
CA ASN A 180 5.74 8.07 -3.59
C ASN A 180 6.52 9.29 -4.05
N LEU A 181 7.75 9.42 -3.57
CA LEU A 181 8.63 10.55 -3.84
C LEU A 181 8.88 10.79 -5.34
N LEU A 182 8.78 9.75 -6.18
CA LEU A 182 9.00 9.82 -7.64
C LEU A 182 7.70 9.83 -8.45
N GLU A 183 6.54 9.60 -7.83
CA GLU A 183 5.24 9.49 -8.50
C GLU A 183 4.18 10.24 -7.71
N HIS A 184 3.97 11.53 -8.05
CA HIS A 184 2.99 12.39 -7.39
C HIS A 184 1.61 12.25 -8.02
N ASN A 185 1.53 12.21 -9.35
CA ASN A 185 0.31 12.03 -10.12
C ASN A 185 0.46 10.91 -11.15
N PRO A 186 0.67 9.65 -10.70
CA PRO A 186 0.91 8.55 -11.61
C PRO A 186 -0.28 8.31 -12.53
N THR A 187 0.01 8.01 -13.81
CA THR A 187 -1.00 7.68 -14.82
C THR A 187 -1.19 6.18 -15.00
N HIS A 188 -0.24 5.39 -14.52
CA HIS A 188 -0.24 3.93 -14.65
C HIS A 188 0.40 3.29 -13.42
N TYR A 189 -0.14 2.15 -13.01
CA TYR A 189 0.53 1.17 -12.17
C TYR A 189 0.94 -0.01 -13.05
N HIS A 190 2.22 -0.23 -13.26
CA HIS A 190 2.75 -1.11 -14.30
C HIS A 190 2.16 -0.69 -15.68
N ASN A 191 1.42 -1.60 -16.33
CA ASN A 191 0.71 -1.32 -17.58
C ASN A 191 -0.79 -1.05 -17.39
N ILE A 192 -1.26 -0.91 -16.14
CA ILE A 192 -2.66 -0.67 -15.82
C ILE A 192 -2.90 0.83 -15.70
N PRO A 193 -3.77 1.44 -16.51
CA PRO A 193 -4.11 2.86 -16.40
C PRO A 193 -4.75 3.18 -15.04
N LEU A 194 -4.38 4.32 -14.47
CA LEU A 194 -5.01 4.87 -13.27
C LEU A 194 -5.95 6.01 -13.65
N GLU A 195 -7.20 5.94 -13.17
CA GLU A 195 -8.25 6.91 -13.44
C GLU A 195 -8.26 8.06 -12.41
N TYR A 196 -7.15 8.31 -11.72
CA TYR A 196 -7.03 9.35 -10.69
C TYR A 196 -5.65 10.02 -10.73
N ARG A 197 -5.57 11.19 -10.10
CA ARG A 197 -4.32 11.91 -9.82
C ARG A 197 -4.16 12.01 -8.31
N THR A 198 -3.10 11.41 -7.77
CA THR A 198 -2.97 11.28 -6.31
C THR A 198 -2.79 12.63 -5.63
N SER A 199 -1.79 13.40 -6.06
CA SER A 199 -1.45 14.68 -5.43
C SER A 199 -2.52 15.74 -5.68
N ASP A 200 -3.05 15.80 -6.91
CA ASP A 200 -3.94 16.89 -7.32
C ASP A 200 -5.40 16.65 -6.92
N GLU A 201 -5.80 15.38 -6.77
CA GLU A 201 -7.21 15.01 -6.57
C GLU A 201 -7.43 14.24 -5.28
N VAL A 202 -6.75 13.09 -5.10
CA VAL A 202 -7.07 12.13 -4.02
C VAL A 202 -6.64 12.66 -2.65
N LEU A 203 -5.42 13.21 -2.55
CA LEU A 203 -4.91 13.75 -1.27
C LEU A 203 -5.78 14.89 -0.74
N PRO A 204 -6.10 15.95 -1.53
CA PRO A 204 -7.01 17.00 -1.07
C PRO A 204 -8.38 16.45 -0.68
N PHE A 205 -8.94 15.55 -1.48
CA PHE A 205 -10.23 14.94 -1.20
C PHE A 205 -10.23 14.15 0.12
N CYS A 206 -9.19 13.35 0.39
CA CYS A 206 -9.08 12.63 1.64
C CYS A 206 -8.97 13.57 2.84
N ALA A 207 -8.17 14.64 2.72
CA ALA A 207 -8.03 15.65 3.76
C ALA A 207 -9.37 16.36 4.07
N GLU A 208 -10.09 16.81 3.04
CA GLU A 208 -11.36 17.50 3.16
C GLU A 208 -12.46 16.62 3.80
N ASN A 209 -12.45 15.32 3.50
CA ASN A 209 -13.45 14.38 4.00
C ASN A 209 -13.01 13.61 5.25
N GLY A 210 -11.80 13.88 5.77
CA GLY A 210 -11.26 13.21 6.94
C GLY A 210 -11.01 11.72 6.75
N LEU A 211 -10.78 11.26 5.50
CA LEU A 211 -10.52 9.86 5.16
C LEU A 211 -9.05 9.52 5.42
N ALA A 212 -8.78 8.25 5.75
CA ALA A 212 -7.41 7.76 5.75
C ALA A 212 -6.89 7.64 4.32
N PHE A 213 -5.74 8.26 4.03
CA PHE A 213 -5.00 7.98 2.80
C PHE A 213 -3.81 7.07 3.10
N LEU A 214 -3.72 5.96 2.36
CA LEU A 214 -2.75 4.89 2.55
C LEU A 214 -1.92 4.74 1.26
N PRO A 215 -0.78 5.44 1.11
CA PRO A 215 0.07 5.29 -0.06
C PRO A 215 0.77 3.93 -0.08
N TYR A 216 0.80 3.29 -1.26
CA TYR A 216 1.57 2.08 -1.51
C TYR A 216 2.77 2.35 -2.44
N SER A 217 3.72 1.40 -2.52
CA SER A 217 4.97 1.48 -3.27
C SER A 217 5.88 2.67 -2.90
N PRO A 218 6.10 2.96 -1.61
CA PRO A 218 6.90 4.13 -1.18
C PRO A 218 8.34 4.09 -1.67
N LEU A 219 8.89 2.90 -1.94
CA LEU A 219 10.27 2.69 -2.37
C LEU A 219 10.39 2.44 -3.88
N PHE A 220 9.32 2.67 -4.65
CA PHE A 220 9.32 2.44 -6.10
C PHE A 220 9.87 1.06 -6.46
N GLN A 221 9.33 0.02 -5.82
CA GLN A 221 9.74 -1.39 -6.00
C GLN A 221 11.25 -1.65 -5.81
N GLY A 222 11.88 -0.89 -4.93
CA GLY A 222 13.31 -1.01 -4.58
C GLY A 222 14.21 0.04 -5.22
N LEU A 223 13.75 0.83 -6.21
CA LEU A 223 14.55 1.88 -6.83
C LEU A 223 15.07 2.90 -5.81
N LEU A 224 14.31 3.21 -4.76
CA LEU A 224 14.70 4.08 -3.65
C LEU A 224 15.30 3.28 -2.47
N THR A 225 16.22 2.35 -2.77
CA THR A 225 17.02 1.63 -1.78
C THR A 225 18.51 1.70 -2.14
N GLU A 226 19.38 1.44 -1.16
CA GLU A 226 20.84 1.45 -1.36
C GLU A 226 21.31 0.33 -2.29
N GLY A 227 20.58 -0.79 -2.32
CA GLY A 227 20.97 -1.99 -3.06
C GLY A 227 20.66 -1.97 -4.55
N PHE A 228 19.83 -1.05 -5.03
CA PHE A 228 19.38 -1.02 -6.42
C PHE A 228 20.48 -0.52 -7.37
N LYS A 229 20.74 -1.27 -8.45
CA LYS A 229 21.77 -0.94 -9.45
C LYS A 229 21.13 -0.77 -10.84
N ALA A 230 21.68 0.11 -11.67
CA ALA A 230 21.22 0.32 -13.05
C ALA A 230 21.33 -0.93 -13.93
N THR A 231 22.18 -1.88 -13.54
CA THR A 231 22.39 -3.15 -14.25
C THR A 231 21.54 -4.31 -13.72
N ASP A 232 20.64 -4.04 -12.77
CA ASP A 232 19.75 -5.09 -12.24
C ASP A 232 18.81 -5.55 -13.35
N ASN A 233 18.86 -6.84 -13.64
CA ASN A 233 17.91 -7.52 -14.52
C ASN A 233 16.94 -8.30 -13.65
N PHE A 234 15.65 -8.15 -13.93
CA PHE A 234 14.61 -8.86 -13.22
C PHE A 234 14.29 -10.15 -13.95
N ASP A 235 14.19 -11.25 -13.21
CA ASP A 235 13.69 -12.52 -13.71
C ASP A 235 12.26 -12.35 -14.24
N GLU A 236 11.87 -13.11 -15.27
CA GLU A 236 10.52 -13.04 -15.85
C GLU A 236 9.38 -13.30 -14.85
N ASN A 237 9.68 -14.02 -13.76
CA ASN A 237 8.75 -14.26 -12.66
C ASN A 237 8.76 -13.15 -11.58
N ASP A 238 9.63 -12.14 -11.70
CA ASP A 238 9.66 -11.01 -10.80
C ASP A 238 8.66 -9.95 -11.27
N ALA A 239 7.77 -9.53 -10.39
CA ALA A 239 6.75 -8.52 -10.71
C ALA A 239 7.36 -7.20 -11.25
N ARG A 240 8.62 -6.90 -10.91
CA ARG A 240 9.37 -5.74 -11.41
C ARG A 240 9.68 -5.81 -12.90
N ALA A 241 9.81 -7.01 -13.45
CA ALA A 241 10.04 -7.21 -14.88
C ALA A 241 8.91 -6.63 -15.76
N ALA A 242 7.67 -6.67 -15.23
CA ALA A 242 6.50 -6.13 -15.90
C ALA A 242 6.35 -4.60 -15.75
N ASN A 243 7.20 -3.92 -14.94
CA ASN A 243 7.10 -2.48 -14.74
C ASN A 243 7.94 -1.73 -15.79
N PRO A 244 7.32 -1.05 -16.77
CA PRO A 244 8.04 -0.32 -17.82
C PRO A 244 8.89 0.84 -17.28
N LYS A 245 8.62 1.31 -16.07
CA LYS A 245 9.37 2.38 -15.41
C LYS A 245 10.71 1.89 -14.84
N LEU A 246 10.88 0.57 -14.67
CA LEU A 246 12.12 -0.05 -14.18
C LEU A 246 12.98 -0.67 -15.28
N ASN A 247 12.49 -0.77 -16.52
CA ASN A 247 13.22 -1.40 -17.62
C ASN A 247 12.84 -0.83 -19.01
N GLY A 248 12.05 0.24 -19.05
CA GLY A 248 11.60 0.92 -20.27
C GLY A 248 12.35 2.23 -20.54
N ASN A 249 11.86 2.99 -21.53
CA ASN A 249 12.46 4.26 -21.97
C ASN A 249 12.51 5.35 -20.89
N THR A 250 11.68 5.26 -19.85
CA THR A 250 11.65 6.20 -18.73
C THR A 250 12.59 5.82 -17.59
N PHE A 251 13.18 4.61 -17.64
CA PHE A 251 14.04 4.08 -16.57
C PHE A 251 15.22 5.00 -16.27
N ASP A 252 15.95 5.46 -17.30
CA ASP A 252 17.12 6.32 -17.10
C ASP A 252 16.76 7.62 -16.38
N THR A 253 15.57 8.16 -16.64
CA THR A 253 15.08 9.35 -15.95
C THR A 253 14.80 9.08 -14.48
N TYR A 254 14.02 8.04 -14.17
CA TYR A 254 13.73 7.67 -12.77
C TYR A 254 15.01 7.29 -12.02
N PHE A 255 15.93 6.57 -12.65
CA PHE A 255 17.21 6.20 -12.07
C PHE A 255 18.09 7.43 -11.77
N THR A 256 18.11 8.41 -12.69
CA THR A 256 18.83 9.69 -12.49
C THR A 256 18.28 10.45 -11.30
N ILE A 257 16.96 10.57 -11.17
CA ILE A 257 16.31 11.23 -10.04
C ILE A 257 16.63 10.49 -8.75
N ALA A 258 16.45 9.16 -8.74
CA ALA A 258 16.75 8.33 -7.57
C ALA A 258 18.22 8.43 -7.14
N THR A 259 19.15 8.60 -8.09
CA THR A 259 20.58 8.82 -7.81
C THR A 259 20.79 10.14 -7.06
N LYS A 260 20.18 11.22 -7.52
CA LYS A 260 20.25 12.54 -6.82
C LYS A 260 19.63 12.48 -5.42
N ILE A 261 18.55 11.73 -5.25
CA ILE A 261 17.94 11.51 -3.92
C ILE A 261 18.86 10.70 -3.01
N ARG A 262 19.59 9.69 -3.54
CA ARG A 262 20.63 8.96 -2.77
C ARG A 262 21.79 9.87 -2.37
N GLU A 263 22.25 10.73 -3.26
CA GLU A 263 23.30 11.71 -2.95
C GLU A 263 22.87 12.63 -1.82
N LEU A 264 21.67 13.21 -1.89
CA LEU A 264 21.08 14.01 -0.81
C LEU A 264 20.95 13.20 0.50
N SER A 265 20.50 11.96 0.41
CA SER A 265 20.37 11.04 1.55
C SER A 265 21.72 10.83 2.25
N ALA A 266 22.80 10.62 1.47
CA ALA A 266 24.14 10.49 2.00
C ALA A 266 24.65 11.79 2.66
N GLU A 267 24.36 12.96 2.08
CA GLU A 267 24.72 14.28 2.62
C GLU A 267 24.08 14.54 3.99
N ILE A 268 22.80 14.13 4.16
CA ILE A 268 22.08 14.29 5.44
C ILE A 268 22.34 13.15 6.44
N GLY A 269 23.11 12.12 6.04
CA GLY A 269 23.45 10.98 6.88
C GLY A 269 22.27 10.06 7.23
N GLN A 270 21.26 9.99 6.36
CA GLN A 270 20.09 9.11 6.53
C GLN A 270 19.95 8.14 5.34
N PRO A 271 19.53 6.87 5.55
CA PRO A 271 19.31 5.93 4.45
C PRO A 271 18.23 6.40 3.48
N VAL A 272 18.42 6.18 2.17
CA VAL A 272 17.50 6.66 1.13
C VAL A 272 16.07 6.09 1.27
N ASN A 273 15.92 4.85 1.69
CA ASN A 273 14.60 4.25 1.96
C ASN A 273 13.88 4.97 3.11
N GLN A 274 14.63 5.38 4.14
CA GLN A 274 14.06 6.14 5.25
C GLN A 274 13.70 7.56 4.81
N LEU A 275 14.52 8.21 3.99
CA LEU A 275 14.21 9.52 3.42
C LEU A 275 12.91 9.48 2.60
N ALA A 276 12.76 8.48 1.72
CA ALA A 276 11.57 8.32 0.89
C ALA A 276 10.28 8.07 1.71
N ILE A 277 10.37 7.21 2.73
CA ILE A 277 9.23 6.95 3.62
C ILE A 277 8.92 8.17 4.48
N ASN A 278 9.95 8.85 5.02
CA ASN A 278 9.77 10.02 5.88
C ASN A 278 9.16 11.20 5.10
N TRP A 279 9.53 11.36 3.82
CA TRP A 279 8.90 12.36 2.95
C TRP A 279 7.38 12.14 2.85
N LEU A 280 6.93 10.89 2.70
CA LEU A 280 5.51 10.54 2.72
C LEU A 280 4.85 10.78 4.08
N ILE A 281 5.53 10.42 5.18
CA ILE A 281 5.02 10.66 6.55
C ILE A 281 4.74 12.15 6.78
N ASN A 282 5.52 13.03 6.16
CA ASN A 282 5.39 14.49 6.30
C ASN A 282 4.28 15.10 5.42
N GLN A 283 3.63 14.32 4.56
CA GLN A 283 2.44 14.78 3.84
C GLN A 283 1.22 14.75 4.78
N ASP A 284 0.56 15.88 4.97
CA ASP A 284 -0.53 16.04 5.95
C ASP A 284 -1.66 15.02 5.76
N ALA A 285 -2.06 14.79 4.52
CA ALA A 285 -3.14 13.86 4.18
C ALA A 285 -2.74 12.37 4.29
N VAL A 286 -1.44 12.05 4.36
CA VAL A 286 -0.98 10.66 4.48
C VAL A 286 -1.16 10.17 5.90
N THR A 287 -1.93 9.09 6.06
CA THR A 287 -2.20 8.48 7.37
C THR A 287 -1.12 7.49 7.78
N SER A 288 -0.83 6.52 6.92
CA SER A 288 0.15 5.46 7.17
C SER A 288 0.76 5.00 5.85
N VAL A 289 2.08 4.97 5.77
CA VAL A 289 2.84 4.60 4.56
C VAL A 289 2.96 3.09 4.48
N ILE A 290 2.31 2.44 3.51
CA ILE A 290 2.38 1.00 3.31
C ILE A 290 3.74 0.64 2.72
N SER A 291 4.67 0.22 3.56
CA SER A 291 6.02 -0.17 3.15
C SER A 291 6.21 -1.68 3.20
N GLY A 292 6.53 -2.29 2.06
CA GLY A 292 6.82 -3.71 1.96
C GLY A 292 8.16 -4.09 2.61
N GLY A 293 8.25 -5.32 3.09
CA GLY A 293 9.50 -5.88 3.63
C GLY A 293 9.43 -7.41 3.66
N GLN A 294 10.54 -8.08 3.31
CA GLN A 294 10.66 -9.54 3.33
C GLN A 294 11.41 -10.05 4.55
N THR A 295 12.25 -9.21 5.13
CA THR A 295 13.17 -9.60 6.20
C THR A 295 13.03 -8.69 7.43
N VAL A 296 13.48 -9.18 8.57
CA VAL A 296 13.56 -8.39 9.81
C VAL A 296 14.38 -7.11 9.59
N GLU A 297 15.43 -7.17 8.78
CA GLU A 297 16.25 -5.99 8.45
C GLU A 297 15.42 -4.95 7.68
N HIS A 298 14.70 -5.36 6.63
CA HIS A 298 13.85 -4.44 5.84
C HIS A 298 12.81 -3.73 6.71
N VAL A 299 12.09 -4.46 7.55
CA VAL A 299 11.07 -3.85 8.41
C VAL A 299 11.68 -2.93 9.46
N THR A 300 12.86 -3.27 10.00
CA THR A 300 13.57 -2.44 10.97
C THR A 300 14.00 -1.12 10.33
N GLN A 301 14.57 -1.17 9.15
CA GLN A 301 14.97 0.01 8.40
C GLN A 301 13.78 0.90 8.03
N ASN A 302 12.69 0.29 7.57
CA ASN A 302 11.49 1.05 7.20
C ASN A 302 10.82 1.71 8.42
N ALA A 303 10.73 1.00 9.55
CA ALA A 303 10.19 1.53 10.81
C ALA A 303 11.02 2.72 11.35
N ALA A 304 12.33 2.69 11.15
CA ALA A 304 13.25 3.74 11.58
C ALA A 304 12.98 5.08 10.87
N ALA A 305 12.35 5.09 9.69
CA ALA A 305 11.92 6.30 9.01
C ALA A 305 11.02 7.20 9.88
N ALA A 306 10.24 6.62 10.79
CA ALA A 306 9.38 7.36 11.71
C ALA A 306 10.08 7.81 13.00
N SER A 307 11.40 7.64 13.14
CA SER A 307 12.15 7.99 14.36
C SER A 307 12.81 9.36 14.32
N TRP A 308 12.82 10.02 13.17
CA TRP A 308 13.44 11.32 12.96
C TRP A 308 12.52 12.28 12.20
N ASP A 309 12.83 13.58 12.23
CA ASP A 309 12.04 14.63 11.59
C ASP A 309 12.74 15.13 10.32
N LEU A 310 12.02 15.15 9.21
CA LEU A 310 12.47 15.72 7.95
C LEU A 310 12.38 17.26 8.05
N SER A 311 13.51 17.95 7.89
CA SER A 311 13.51 19.40 7.96
C SER A 311 12.96 20.05 6.68
N ASN A 312 12.43 21.27 6.82
CA ASN A 312 11.95 22.05 5.66
C ASN A 312 13.06 22.33 4.64
N ASP A 313 14.31 22.45 5.07
CA ASP A 313 15.45 22.66 4.16
C ASP A 313 15.68 21.42 3.28
N VAL A 314 15.58 20.23 3.85
CA VAL A 314 15.70 18.97 3.10
C VAL A 314 14.50 18.78 2.15
N ILE A 315 13.28 19.12 2.59
CA ILE A 315 12.09 19.11 1.71
C ILE A 315 12.32 20.05 0.52
N ALA A 316 12.80 21.26 0.73
CA ALA A 316 13.09 22.20 -0.35
C ALA A 316 14.16 21.69 -1.33
N LEU A 317 15.18 20.96 -0.85
CA LEU A 317 16.18 20.33 -1.72
C LEU A 317 15.56 19.18 -2.55
N ILE A 318 14.69 18.36 -1.96
CA ILE A 318 13.92 17.34 -2.69
C ILE A 318 13.09 18.00 -3.79
N ASP A 319 12.34 19.05 -3.47
CA ASP A 319 11.51 19.79 -4.44
C ASP A 319 12.34 20.35 -5.61
N GLN A 320 13.54 20.87 -5.33
CA GLN A 320 14.47 21.34 -6.37
C GLN A 320 14.95 20.20 -7.28
N ILE A 321 15.19 19.00 -6.72
CA ILE A 321 15.56 17.81 -7.52
C ILE A 321 14.41 17.38 -8.42
N LEU A 322 13.18 17.43 -7.92
CA LEU A 322 11.98 16.96 -8.62
C LEU A 322 11.41 17.97 -9.63
N ALA A 323 11.55 19.27 -9.39
CA ALA A 323 10.90 20.32 -10.18
C ALA A 323 11.08 20.20 -11.71
N PRO A 324 12.27 19.87 -12.27
CA PRO A 324 12.43 19.70 -13.72
C PRO A 324 11.59 18.53 -14.29
N HIS A 325 11.26 17.55 -13.46
CA HIS A 325 10.56 16.32 -13.85
C HIS A 325 9.03 16.43 -13.65
N GLN A 326 8.58 17.26 -12.73
CA GLN A 326 7.17 17.63 -12.56
C GLN A 326 6.65 18.39 -13.78
N VAL A 327 7.45 19.34 -14.29
CA VAL A 327 7.12 20.10 -15.52
C VAL A 327 7.00 19.19 -16.75
N SER A 328 7.75 18.08 -16.79
CA SER A 328 7.67 17.08 -17.86
C SER A 328 6.54 16.04 -17.66
N GLY A 329 5.81 16.09 -16.56
CA GLY A 329 4.73 15.14 -16.22
C GLY A 329 5.21 13.74 -15.86
N LEU A 330 6.48 13.59 -15.47
CA LEU A 330 7.08 12.30 -15.06
C LEU A 330 6.96 12.04 -13.56
N VAL A 331 6.83 13.09 -12.75
CA VAL A 331 6.68 13.02 -11.27
C VAL A 331 5.36 13.63 -10.85
#